data_5540b161622915a11db1cba08ea659cb
#
_entry.id   5540b161622915a11db1cba08ea659cb
#
_cell.length_a   1.000
_cell.length_b   1.000
_cell.length_c   1.000
_cell.angle_alpha   90.00
_cell.angle_beta   90.00
_cell.angle_gamma   90.00
#
_symmetry.space_group_name_H-M   'P 1'
#
loop_
_entity.id
_entity.type
_entity.pdbx_description
1 polymer ?
#
loop_
_entity_poly.entity_id
_entity_poly.type
_entity_poly.pdbx_seq_one_letter_code
_entity_poly.pdbx_strand_id
1 'polypeptide(L)'
;METIRAHSHFHAAHRQLDYKGKCAWVHGHTWRGRFTVSAERFPRIEKLDMAVDFGALKGIFKFLDHKMLISERDTLFQQPEVFDPQGIVIMPGENPSVENVALYCLNEAVDLLAKLFPGEGIDYHIEVEIQETDNNFYIMDRQVNI
;
A
#
# COMPACT_ATOMS: atom_id res chain seq x y z
N MET A 1 -20.01 10.00 12.27
CA MET A 1 -18.79 9.53 11.55
C MET A 1 -18.36 8.17 12.08
N GLU A 2 -18.11 7.25 11.19
CA GLU A 2 -17.59 5.91 11.52
C GLU A 2 -16.15 5.80 11.02
N THR A 3 -15.34 5.00 11.71
CA THR A 3 -13.93 4.81 11.35
C THR A 3 -13.57 3.34 11.51
N ILE A 4 -12.91 2.78 10.50
CA ILE A 4 -12.30 1.46 10.57
C ILE A 4 -10.79 1.59 10.50
N ARG A 5 -10.09 0.68 11.17
CA ARG A 5 -8.62 0.64 11.16
C ARG A 5 -8.15 -0.80 10.97
N ALA A 6 -7.25 -1.00 10.01
CA ALA A 6 -6.65 -2.29 9.74
C ALA A 6 -5.15 -2.13 9.60
N HIS A 7 -4.39 -3.03 10.17
CA HIS A 7 -2.93 -3.02 10.05
C HIS A 7 -2.37 -4.42 9.83
N SER A 8 -1.22 -4.47 9.18
CA SER A 8 -0.48 -5.70 8.94
C SER A 8 1.00 -5.38 8.78
N HIS A 9 1.82 -6.40 8.66
CA HIS A 9 3.24 -6.26 8.34
C HIS A 9 3.57 -7.08 7.09
N PHE A 10 4.69 -6.75 6.46
CA PHE A 10 5.22 -7.46 5.31
C PHE A 10 6.73 -7.31 5.26
N HIS A 11 7.40 -8.30 4.71
CA HIS A 11 8.85 -8.29 4.50
C HIS A 11 9.11 -8.06 3.02
N ALA A 12 9.78 -6.98 2.68
CA ALA A 12 10.06 -6.62 1.30
C ALA A 12 11.42 -5.95 1.18
N ALA A 13 12.03 -6.12 0.02
CA ALA A 13 13.30 -5.51 -0.32
C ALA A 13 13.09 -4.36 -1.30
N HIS A 14 14.01 -3.42 -1.30
CA HIS A 14 14.08 -2.31 -2.24
C HIS A 14 15.50 -1.77 -2.35
N ARG A 15 15.73 -0.86 -3.31
CA ARG A 15 16.91 0.00 -3.39
C ARG A 15 16.53 1.37 -3.92
N GLN A 16 17.25 2.39 -3.48
CA GLN A 16 17.09 3.77 -3.95
C GLN A 16 18.06 4.03 -5.10
N LEU A 17 17.52 4.29 -6.28
CA LEU A 17 18.34 4.69 -7.45
C LEU A 17 18.85 6.12 -7.25
N ASP A 18 20.07 6.38 -7.75
CA ASP A 18 20.74 7.69 -7.68
C ASP A 18 20.99 8.23 -6.24
N TYR A 19 20.89 7.37 -5.27
CA TYR A 19 21.15 7.72 -3.86
C TYR A 19 22.63 7.50 -3.51
N LYS A 20 23.22 8.45 -2.79
CA LYS A 20 24.61 8.36 -2.29
C LYS A 20 24.59 7.80 -0.87
N GLY A 21 24.78 6.51 -0.74
CA GLY A 21 24.79 5.82 0.54
C GLY A 21 24.28 4.40 0.44
N LYS A 22 24.23 3.71 1.56
CA LYS A 22 23.87 2.28 1.63
C LYS A 22 22.43 1.96 1.18
N CYS A 23 21.53 2.93 1.19
CA CYS A 23 20.18 2.74 0.67
C CYS A 23 20.14 2.55 -0.85
N ALA A 24 21.23 2.85 -1.58
CA ALA A 24 21.40 2.52 -2.99
C ALA A 24 21.58 1.01 -3.22
N TRP A 25 21.92 0.25 -2.20
CA TRP A 25 22.07 -1.20 -2.28
C TRP A 25 20.75 -1.90 -1.97
N VAL A 26 20.57 -3.07 -2.54
CA VAL A 26 19.41 -3.91 -2.22
C VAL A 26 19.44 -4.25 -0.73
N HIS A 27 18.37 -3.95 -0.04
CA HIS A 27 18.19 -4.25 1.38
C HIS A 27 16.71 -4.47 1.68
N GLY A 28 16.43 -5.11 2.79
CA GLY A 28 15.08 -5.43 3.20
C GLY A 28 14.71 -4.83 4.56
N HIS A 29 13.41 -4.68 4.76
CA HIS A 29 12.82 -4.25 6.01
C HIS A 29 11.65 -5.15 6.39
N THR A 30 11.33 -5.16 7.67
CA THR A 30 10.00 -5.53 8.13
C THR A 30 9.14 -4.27 8.12
N TRP A 31 8.35 -4.11 7.07
CA TRP A 31 7.43 -3.00 6.91
C TRP A 31 6.17 -3.22 7.72
N ARG A 32 5.60 -2.17 8.25
CA ARG A 32 4.28 -2.18 8.87
C ARG A 32 3.39 -1.16 8.21
N GLY A 33 2.18 -1.59 7.87
CA GLY A 33 1.18 -0.73 7.25
C GLY A 33 -0.08 -0.64 8.08
N ARG A 34 -0.68 0.55 8.10
CA ARG A 34 -1.97 0.79 8.75
C ARG A 34 -2.84 1.64 7.85
N PHE A 35 -4.07 1.19 7.63
CA PHE A 35 -5.13 2.01 7.06
C PHE A 35 -6.05 2.53 8.16
N THR A 36 -6.44 3.79 8.05
CA THR A 36 -7.56 4.38 8.77
C THR A 36 -8.53 4.93 7.72
N VAL A 37 -9.71 4.35 7.64
CA VAL A 37 -10.75 4.77 6.68
C VAL A 37 -11.94 5.29 7.46
N SER A 38 -12.37 6.50 7.14
CA SER A 38 -13.50 7.16 7.78
C SER A 38 -14.54 7.59 6.76
N ALA A 39 -15.81 7.52 7.15
CA ALA A 39 -16.95 8.03 6.40
C ALA A 39 -18.00 8.53 7.39
N GLU A 40 -18.93 9.38 6.97
CA GLU A 40 -20.06 9.76 7.81
C GLU A 40 -20.82 8.52 8.27
N ARG A 41 -21.09 7.63 7.31
CA ARG A 41 -21.64 6.30 7.54
C ARG A 41 -21.15 5.37 6.44
N PHE A 42 -20.67 4.19 6.82
CA PHE A 42 -20.37 3.15 5.83
C PHE A 42 -21.63 2.45 5.36
N PRO A 43 -21.79 2.14 4.07
CA PRO A 43 -22.73 1.13 3.64
C PRO A 43 -22.36 -0.22 4.26
N ARG A 44 -23.29 -1.15 4.24
CA ARG A 44 -23.08 -2.49 4.79
C ARG A 44 -23.14 -3.52 3.69
N ILE A 45 -22.21 -4.45 3.69
CA ILE A 45 -22.24 -5.61 2.81
C ILE A 45 -23.49 -6.42 3.16
N GLU A 46 -24.34 -6.66 2.17
CA GLU A 46 -25.61 -7.33 2.35
C GLU A 46 -25.46 -8.66 3.10
N LYS A 47 -26.32 -8.88 4.09
CA LYS A 47 -26.35 -10.07 4.96
C LYS A 47 -25.16 -10.27 5.89
N LEU A 48 -24.14 -9.41 5.83
CA LEU A 48 -22.98 -9.52 6.70
C LEU A 48 -22.91 -8.39 7.74
N ASP A 49 -23.62 -7.29 7.52
CA ASP A 49 -23.58 -6.08 8.34
C ASP A 49 -22.15 -5.49 8.53
N MET A 50 -21.25 -5.87 7.62
CA MET A 50 -19.86 -5.41 7.62
C MET A 50 -19.70 -4.19 6.72
N ALA A 51 -18.95 -3.20 7.17
CA ALA A 51 -18.58 -2.04 6.36
C ALA A 51 -17.53 -2.42 5.30
N VAL A 52 -16.47 -3.06 5.73
CA VAL A 52 -15.38 -3.58 4.88
C VAL A 52 -14.85 -4.84 5.55
N ASP A 53 -14.47 -5.82 4.76
CA ASP A 53 -13.69 -6.95 5.27
C ASP A 53 -12.27 -6.46 5.59
N PHE A 54 -11.89 -6.50 6.86
CA PHE A 54 -10.54 -6.13 7.29
C PHE A 54 -9.45 -6.94 6.57
N GLY A 55 -9.73 -8.19 6.22
CA GLY A 55 -8.83 -9.03 5.45
C GLY A 55 -8.54 -8.46 4.06
N ALA A 56 -9.50 -7.80 3.43
CA ALA A 56 -9.31 -7.16 2.13
C ALA A 56 -8.33 -5.97 2.22
N LEU A 57 -8.48 -5.10 3.23
CA LEU A 57 -7.52 -4.00 3.47
C LEU A 57 -6.12 -4.53 3.82
N LYS A 58 -6.04 -5.50 4.73
CA LYS A 58 -4.77 -6.13 5.10
C LYS A 58 -4.11 -6.84 3.92
N GLY A 59 -4.90 -7.36 3.00
CA GLY A 59 -4.45 -8.04 1.78
C GLY A 59 -3.57 -7.16 0.90
N ILE A 60 -3.79 -5.83 0.91
CA ILE A 60 -2.96 -4.87 0.18
C ILE A 60 -1.51 -4.93 0.68
N PHE A 61 -1.31 -4.93 2.00
CA PHE A 61 0.02 -5.06 2.59
C PHE A 61 0.60 -6.47 2.40
N LYS A 62 -0.21 -7.50 2.59
CA LYS A 62 0.22 -8.90 2.45
C LYS A 62 0.65 -9.24 1.03
N PHE A 63 0.09 -8.58 0.03
CA PHE A 63 0.52 -8.74 -1.36
C PHE A 63 1.98 -8.33 -1.56
N LEU A 64 2.48 -7.37 -0.79
CA LEU A 64 3.85 -6.89 -0.85
C LEU A 64 4.85 -7.80 -0.11
N ASP A 65 4.36 -8.79 0.64
CA ASP A 65 5.22 -9.69 1.40
C ASP A 65 6.08 -10.57 0.49
N HIS A 66 7.37 -10.65 0.80
CA HIS A 66 8.38 -11.36 0.01
C HIS A 66 8.55 -10.82 -1.43
N LYS A 67 8.23 -9.54 -1.64
CA LYS A 67 8.43 -8.87 -2.92
C LYS A 67 9.70 -8.03 -2.95
N MET A 68 10.23 -7.84 -4.15
CA MET A 68 11.16 -6.76 -4.46
C MET A 68 10.36 -5.57 -4.99
N LEU A 69 10.42 -4.45 -4.28
CA LEU A 69 9.74 -3.22 -4.66
C LEU A 69 10.70 -2.39 -5.50
N ILE A 70 10.29 -2.06 -6.71
CA ILE A 70 11.14 -1.34 -7.68
C ILE A 70 10.41 -0.13 -8.26
N SER A 71 11.18 0.81 -8.83
CA SER A 71 10.60 1.78 -9.76
C SER A 71 10.59 1.21 -11.19
N GLU A 72 9.72 1.76 -12.04
CA GLU A 72 9.64 1.36 -13.46
C GLU A 72 10.98 1.53 -14.19
N ARG A 73 11.79 2.51 -13.79
CA ARG A 73 13.11 2.76 -14.40
C ARG A 73 14.23 1.81 -13.92
N ASP A 74 13.97 0.95 -12.94
CA ASP A 74 14.92 -0.07 -12.47
C ASP A 74 14.81 -1.32 -13.36
N THR A 75 15.41 -1.24 -14.54
CA THR A 75 15.28 -2.26 -15.57
C THR A 75 16.00 -3.56 -15.25
N LEU A 76 16.97 -3.55 -14.32
CA LEU A 76 17.68 -4.77 -13.92
C LEU A 76 16.70 -5.82 -13.38
N PHE A 77 15.78 -5.43 -12.49
CA PHE A 77 14.84 -6.34 -11.85
C PHE A 77 13.62 -6.68 -12.72
N GLN A 78 13.52 -6.09 -13.90
CA GLN A 78 12.46 -6.38 -14.87
C GLN A 78 12.87 -7.41 -15.93
N GLN A 79 14.06 -8.00 -15.78
CA GLN A 79 14.57 -9.06 -16.66
C GLN A 79 14.14 -10.42 -16.11
N PRO A 80 13.23 -11.16 -16.81
CA PRO A 80 12.71 -12.44 -16.32
C PRO A 80 13.77 -13.51 -16.06
N GLU A 81 14.89 -13.46 -16.77
CA GLU A 81 16.03 -14.34 -16.58
C GLU A 81 16.85 -14.03 -15.31
N VAL A 82 16.65 -12.85 -14.72
CA VAL A 82 17.33 -12.42 -13.49
C VAL A 82 16.42 -12.61 -12.29
N PHE A 83 15.15 -12.19 -12.40
CA PHE A 83 14.17 -12.27 -11.34
C PHE A 83 12.83 -12.77 -11.87
N ASP A 84 12.17 -13.64 -11.11
CA ASP A 84 10.80 -14.05 -11.40
C ASP A 84 9.87 -12.82 -11.30
N PRO A 85 9.12 -12.49 -12.37
CA PRO A 85 8.19 -11.36 -12.36
C PRO A 85 7.15 -11.41 -11.23
N GLN A 86 6.79 -12.58 -10.76
CA GLN A 86 5.87 -12.74 -9.63
C GLN A 86 6.42 -12.20 -8.30
N GLY A 87 7.75 -12.10 -8.19
CA GLY A 87 8.43 -11.53 -7.03
C GLY A 87 8.63 -10.02 -7.09
N ILE A 88 8.18 -9.35 -8.15
CA ILE A 88 8.42 -7.93 -8.41
C ILE A 88 7.12 -7.13 -8.33
N VAL A 89 7.15 -5.99 -7.64
CA VAL A 89 6.05 -5.01 -7.65
C VAL A 89 6.62 -3.64 -7.99
N ILE A 90 6.02 -3.00 -9.00
CA ILE A 90 6.43 -1.66 -9.43
C ILE A 90 5.69 -0.62 -8.59
N MET A 91 6.46 0.21 -7.90
CA MET A 91 5.95 1.34 -7.14
C MET A 91 5.77 2.57 -8.04
N PRO A 92 4.82 3.46 -7.75
CA PRO A 92 4.73 4.74 -8.43
C PRO A 92 5.97 5.59 -8.18
N GLY A 93 6.25 6.54 -9.08
CA GLY A 93 7.32 7.51 -8.94
C GLY A 93 8.70 7.00 -9.35
N GLU A 94 9.72 7.75 -8.97
CA GLU A 94 11.10 7.55 -9.42
C GLU A 94 11.87 6.49 -8.61
N ASN A 95 11.43 6.23 -7.38
CA ASN A 95 12.05 5.28 -6.46
C ASN A 95 11.02 4.56 -5.61
N PRO A 96 11.30 3.33 -5.16
CA PRO A 96 10.46 2.62 -4.19
C PRO A 96 10.72 3.11 -2.76
N SER A 97 10.61 4.42 -2.55
CA SER A 97 10.72 5.07 -1.26
C SER A 97 9.52 4.76 -0.37
N VAL A 98 9.62 5.02 0.93
CA VAL A 98 8.48 4.83 1.85
C VAL A 98 7.28 5.66 1.42
N GLU A 99 7.50 6.86 0.86
CA GLU A 99 6.47 7.74 0.31
C GLU A 99 5.72 7.08 -0.85
N ASN A 100 6.45 6.47 -1.76
CA ASN A 100 5.86 5.81 -2.93
C ASN A 100 5.24 4.44 -2.60
N VAL A 101 5.74 3.76 -1.60
CA VAL A 101 5.06 2.57 -1.05
C VAL A 101 3.72 2.96 -0.41
N ALA A 102 3.68 4.06 0.34
CA ALA A 102 2.44 4.59 0.89
C ALA A 102 1.45 5.00 -0.22
N LEU A 103 1.93 5.68 -1.26
CA LEU A 103 1.10 6.07 -2.40
C LEU A 103 0.52 4.86 -3.12
N TYR A 104 1.32 3.82 -3.34
CA TYR A 104 0.84 2.55 -3.90
C TYR A 104 -0.30 1.99 -3.06
N CYS A 105 -0.08 1.83 -1.75
CA CYS A 105 -1.08 1.28 -0.85
C CYS A 105 -2.37 2.13 -0.80
N LEU A 106 -2.22 3.45 -0.83
CA LEU A 106 -3.37 4.37 -0.84
C LEU A 106 -4.20 4.21 -2.12
N ASN A 107 -3.56 4.10 -3.28
CA ASN A 107 -4.24 3.87 -4.56
C ASN A 107 -5.00 2.53 -4.56
N GLU A 108 -4.37 1.47 -4.07
CA GLU A 108 -5.01 0.16 -3.94
C GLU A 108 -6.23 0.18 -3.00
N ALA A 109 -6.16 0.96 -1.91
CA ALA A 109 -7.29 1.11 -0.99
C ALA A 109 -8.45 1.88 -1.63
N VAL A 110 -8.17 2.93 -2.41
CA VAL A 110 -9.20 3.66 -3.18
C VAL A 110 -9.89 2.71 -4.16
N ASP A 111 -9.11 1.95 -4.93
CA ASP A 111 -9.65 1.00 -5.92
C ASP A 111 -10.48 -0.11 -5.24
N LEU A 112 -10.03 -0.60 -4.09
CA LEU A 112 -10.77 -1.59 -3.31
C LEU A 112 -12.15 -1.05 -2.88
N LEU A 113 -12.17 0.15 -2.29
CA LEU A 113 -13.41 0.76 -1.80
C LEU A 113 -14.38 1.08 -2.94
N ALA A 114 -13.86 1.57 -4.07
CA ALA A 114 -14.67 1.84 -5.27
C ALA A 114 -15.36 0.56 -5.82
N LYS A 115 -14.71 -0.58 -5.68
CA LYS A 115 -15.27 -1.87 -6.14
C LYS A 115 -16.28 -2.46 -5.17
N LEU A 116 -16.18 -2.15 -3.88
CA LEU A 116 -17.08 -2.69 -2.86
C LEU A 116 -18.49 -2.12 -2.97
N PHE A 117 -18.62 -0.83 -3.23
CA PHE A 117 -19.89 -0.11 -3.28
C PHE A 117 -19.96 0.81 -4.50
N PRO A 118 -19.99 0.22 -5.72
CA PRO A 118 -19.90 1.01 -6.93
C PRO A 118 -21.11 1.93 -7.12
N GLY A 119 -20.83 3.23 -7.34
CA GLY A 119 -21.86 4.22 -7.64
C GLY A 119 -22.65 4.73 -6.43
N GLU A 120 -22.28 4.39 -5.21
CA GLU A 120 -22.96 4.87 -3.99
C GLU A 120 -22.62 6.33 -3.65
N GLY A 121 -21.53 6.88 -4.21
CA GLY A 121 -21.13 8.28 -3.99
C GLY A 121 -20.75 8.58 -2.54
N ILE A 122 -19.98 7.70 -1.94
CA ILE A 122 -19.59 7.82 -0.52
C ILE A 122 -18.35 8.69 -0.39
N ASP A 123 -18.40 9.65 0.53
CA ASP A 123 -17.25 10.46 0.88
C ASP A 123 -16.38 9.71 1.90
N TYR A 124 -15.23 9.23 1.42
CA TYR A 124 -14.23 8.57 2.28
C TYR A 124 -13.07 9.51 2.57
N HIS A 125 -12.57 9.44 3.79
CA HIS A 125 -11.23 9.89 4.15
C HIS A 125 -10.37 8.67 4.43
N ILE A 126 -9.35 8.47 3.62
CA ILE A 126 -8.47 7.30 3.68
C ILE A 126 -7.07 7.78 4.06
N GLU A 127 -6.56 7.31 5.18
CA GLU A 127 -5.20 7.54 5.64
C GLU A 127 -4.41 6.22 5.58
N VAL A 128 -3.20 6.28 5.10
CA VAL A 128 -2.23 5.19 5.16
C VAL A 128 -0.99 5.63 5.91
N GLU A 129 -0.55 4.81 6.85
CA GLU A 129 0.73 4.93 7.54
C GLU A 129 1.61 3.76 7.14
N ILE A 130 2.82 4.05 6.71
CA ILE A 130 3.85 3.05 6.42
C ILE A 130 5.03 3.29 7.35
N GLN A 131 5.37 2.26 8.09
CA GLN A 131 6.57 2.22 8.94
C GLN A 131 7.62 1.36 8.24
N GLU A 132 8.70 1.98 7.81
CA GLU A 132 9.82 1.32 7.13
C GLU A 132 10.78 0.67 8.13
N THR A 133 11.10 1.41 9.20
CA THR A 133 11.96 0.98 10.30
C THR A 133 11.26 1.27 11.63
N ASP A 134 11.84 0.83 12.73
CA ASP A 134 11.29 1.10 14.07
C ASP A 134 11.14 2.60 14.38
N ASN A 135 11.88 3.45 13.66
CA ASN A 135 11.96 4.88 13.93
C ASN A 135 11.36 5.78 12.85
N ASN A 136 11.02 5.22 11.68
CA ASN A 136 10.65 6.02 10.51
C ASN A 136 9.25 5.65 10.03
N PHE A 137 8.39 6.66 10.01
CA PHE A 137 6.99 6.55 9.58
C PHE A 137 6.73 7.57 8.47
N TYR A 138 5.89 7.19 7.53
CA TYR A 138 5.31 8.11 6.56
C TYR A 138 3.81 7.96 6.56
N ILE A 139 3.10 9.07 6.64
CA ILE A 139 1.65 9.10 6.69
C ILE A 139 1.16 10.01 5.57
N MET A 140 0.21 9.54 4.81
CA MET A 140 -0.51 10.33 3.82
C MET A 140 -1.99 9.98 3.83
N ASP A 141 -2.80 10.91 3.35
CA ASP A 141 -4.25 10.73 3.30
C ASP A 141 -4.84 11.28 2.01
N ARG A 142 -6.06 10.88 1.74
CA ARG A 142 -6.85 11.36 0.61
C ARG A 142 -8.34 11.37 0.96
N GLN A 143 -9.01 12.42 0.54
CA GLN A 143 -10.47 12.46 0.50
C GLN A 143 -10.92 12.10 -0.90
N VAL A 144 -11.88 11.18 -1.01
CA VAL A 144 -12.43 10.71 -2.28
C VAL A 144 -13.94 10.54 -2.16
N ASN A 145 -14.65 10.84 -3.23
CA ASN A 145 -16.06 10.50 -3.40
C ASN A 145 -16.15 9.37 -4.42
N ILE A 146 -16.56 8.19 -3.99
CA ILE A 146 -16.62 6.98 -4.84
C ILE A 146 -17.83 6.12 -4.53
#